data_a23e78a49c7d02ae47f8076855c0164a
#
_entry.id   a23e78a49c7d02ae47f8076855c0164a
#
_cell.length_a   1.000
_cell.length_b   1.000
_cell.length_c   1.000
_cell.angle_alpha   90.00
_cell.angle_beta   90.00
_cell.angle_gamma   90.00
#
_symmetry.space_group_name_H-M   'P 1'
#
loop_
_entity.id
_entity.type
_entity.pdbx_description
1 polymer ?
#
loop_
_entity_poly.entity_id
_entity_poly.type
_entity_poly.pdbx_seq_one_letter_code
_entity_poly.pdbx_strand_id
1 'polypeptide(L)'
;GIRAIAIVLMHGYRVPAHELAIAERAREIGFTQISTSHGTSPMIKFVGRGDTTVADAYLSPILRRYIDRLARDIDQSKGTKLQLMQSNGGLTDASLFQGKDAILSGPAGGIVGAVKTAKQAGFERVITFDMGGTSTDVAHYENAYERVFDTVVAGVRIHAPMLLIHTVAAGGGSICRFE
;
A
#
# COMPACT_ATOMS: atom_id res chain seq x y z
N GLY A 1 -22.96 -9.31 9.00
CA GLY A 1 -23.08 -7.88 9.30
C GLY A 1 -21.84 -7.11 8.90
N ILE A 2 -21.90 -5.79 8.90
CA ILE A 2 -20.76 -4.89 8.60
C ILE A 2 -19.78 -4.96 9.76
N ARG A 3 -18.48 -5.17 9.47
CA ARG A 3 -17.43 -5.33 10.48
C ARG A 3 -16.31 -4.30 10.38
N ALA A 4 -16.26 -3.54 9.29
CA ALA A 4 -15.25 -2.51 9.05
C ALA A 4 -15.91 -1.13 9.03
N ILE A 5 -15.21 -0.12 9.57
CA ILE A 5 -15.65 1.27 9.59
C ILE A 5 -14.49 2.20 9.25
N ALA A 6 -14.76 3.20 8.41
CA ALA A 6 -13.86 4.32 8.15
C ALA A 6 -14.40 5.56 8.89
N ILE A 7 -13.56 6.19 9.69
CA ILE A 7 -13.88 7.38 10.47
C ILE A 7 -13.11 8.57 9.90
N VAL A 8 -13.84 9.56 9.39
CA VAL A 8 -13.24 10.71 8.69
C VAL A 8 -13.90 11.99 9.18
N LEU A 9 -13.16 12.83 9.89
CA LEU A 9 -13.64 14.12 10.35
C LEU A 9 -12.87 15.26 9.68
N MET A 10 -13.53 16.41 9.48
CA MET A 10 -13.00 17.55 8.73
C MET A 10 -11.57 17.92 9.15
N HIS A 11 -11.30 18.03 10.43
CA HIS A 11 -10.02 18.42 10.99
C HIS A 11 -9.30 17.28 11.72
N GLY A 12 -9.65 16.01 11.44
CA GLY A 12 -9.04 14.83 12.07
C GLY A 12 -7.51 14.79 11.92
N TYR A 13 -6.98 15.27 10.79
CA TYR A 13 -5.54 15.37 10.55
C TYR A 13 -4.79 16.23 11.57
N ARG A 14 -5.46 17.23 12.17
CA ARG A 14 -4.89 18.17 13.14
C ARG A 14 -5.34 17.88 14.57
N VAL A 15 -6.59 17.47 14.75
CA VAL A 15 -7.22 17.22 16.06
C VAL A 15 -7.80 15.79 16.04
N PRO A 16 -6.98 14.77 16.32
CA PRO A 16 -7.40 13.36 16.21
C PRO A 16 -8.34 12.90 17.33
N ALA A 17 -8.47 13.68 18.42
CA ALA A 17 -9.21 13.28 19.62
C ALA A 17 -10.64 12.82 19.34
N HIS A 18 -11.35 13.50 18.43
CA HIS A 18 -12.74 13.13 18.10
C HIS A 18 -12.80 11.81 17.30
N GLU A 19 -11.88 11.60 16.35
CA GLU A 19 -11.81 10.32 15.63
C GLU A 19 -11.43 9.16 16.56
N LEU A 20 -10.54 9.40 17.52
CA LEU A 20 -10.16 8.43 18.55
C LEU A 20 -11.35 8.06 19.45
N ALA A 21 -12.14 9.04 19.91
CA ALA A 21 -13.32 8.78 20.71
C ALA A 21 -14.39 7.96 19.97
N ILE A 22 -14.60 8.27 18.67
CA ILE A 22 -15.50 7.48 17.82
C ILE A 22 -14.95 6.06 17.59
N ALA A 23 -13.63 5.93 17.39
CA ALA A 23 -12.99 4.64 17.21
C ALA A 23 -13.14 3.75 18.47
N GLU A 24 -13.02 4.32 19.67
CA GLU A 24 -13.25 3.60 20.92
C GLU A 24 -14.68 3.09 21.00
N ARG A 25 -15.65 3.97 20.72
CA ARG A 25 -17.05 3.58 20.70
C ARG A 25 -17.35 2.50 19.64
N ALA A 26 -16.70 2.58 18.48
CA ALA A 26 -16.84 1.55 17.44
C ALA A 26 -16.32 0.18 17.91
N ARG A 27 -15.22 0.14 18.70
CA ARG A 27 -14.72 -1.11 19.30
C ARG A 27 -15.74 -1.71 20.28
N GLU A 28 -16.32 -0.89 21.15
CA GLU A 28 -17.34 -1.33 22.11
C GLU A 28 -18.58 -1.92 21.41
N ILE A 29 -18.97 -1.37 20.26
CA ILE A 29 -20.09 -1.86 19.45
C ILE A 29 -19.74 -3.19 18.72
N GLY A 30 -18.44 -3.51 18.59
CA GLY A 30 -17.98 -4.77 18.00
C GLY A 30 -17.43 -4.67 16.57
N PHE A 31 -17.06 -3.47 16.08
CA PHE A 31 -16.32 -3.36 14.84
C PHE A 31 -14.91 -3.94 15.02
N THR A 32 -14.52 -4.83 14.11
CA THR A 32 -13.21 -5.52 14.15
C THR A 32 -12.15 -4.81 13.32
N GLN A 33 -12.55 -4.01 12.33
CA GLN A 33 -11.67 -3.14 11.57
C GLN A 33 -12.13 -1.69 11.70
N ILE A 34 -11.25 -0.84 12.20
CA ILE A 34 -11.51 0.58 12.40
C ILE A 34 -10.35 1.35 11.80
N SER A 35 -10.61 2.06 10.70
CA SER A 35 -9.64 2.93 10.06
C SER A 35 -10.01 4.38 10.35
N THR A 36 -9.11 5.12 11.00
CA THR A 36 -9.26 6.55 11.27
C THR A 36 -8.47 7.37 10.26
N SER A 37 -9.00 8.49 9.83
CA SER A 37 -8.39 9.27 8.76
C SER A 37 -7.03 9.86 9.16
N HIS A 38 -6.86 10.26 10.41
CA HIS A 38 -5.59 10.74 10.92
C HIS A 38 -4.51 9.65 11.01
N GLY A 39 -4.90 8.39 11.26
CA GLY A 39 -3.98 7.26 11.30
C GLY A 39 -3.64 6.71 9.92
N THR A 40 -4.57 6.84 8.96
CA THR A 40 -4.40 6.28 7.61
C THR A 40 -3.67 7.25 6.68
N SER A 41 -4.10 8.51 6.64
CA SER A 41 -3.56 9.55 5.75
C SER A 41 -3.67 10.92 6.44
N PRO A 42 -2.72 11.34 7.29
CA PRO A 42 -2.81 12.56 8.09
C PRO A 42 -2.60 13.84 7.26
N MET A 43 -3.29 13.96 6.14
CA MET A 43 -3.18 15.05 5.17
C MET A 43 -4.41 15.95 5.19
N ILE A 44 -4.25 17.21 4.80
CA ILE A 44 -5.29 18.24 4.93
C ILE A 44 -6.54 17.99 4.07
N LYS A 45 -6.41 17.40 2.90
CA LYS A 45 -7.50 17.24 1.92
C LYS A 45 -8.56 16.24 2.39
N PHE A 46 -9.71 16.72 2.84
CA PHE A 46 -10.78 15.93 3.45
C PHE A 46 -11.25 14.75 2.57
N VAL A 47 -11.60 15.00 1.30
CA VAL A 47 -12.11 13.96 0.39
C VAL A 47 -11.05 12.91 0.10
N GLY A 48 -9.84 13.32 -0.31
CA GLY A 48 -8.75 12.37 -0.59
C GLY A 48 -8.34 11.55 0.62
N ARG A 49 -8.34 12.15 1.82
CA ARG A 49 -8.13 11.44 3.08
C ARG A 49 -9.25 10.44 3.34
N GLY A 50 -10.50 10.83 3.07
CA GLY A 50 -11.68 9.97 3.20
C GLY A 50 -11.62 8.76 2.28
N ASP A 51 -11.36 8.98 0.98
CA ASP A 51 -11.24 7.91 -0.02
C ASP A 51 -10.19 6.87 0.41
N THR A 52 -9.01 7.36 0.85
CA THR A 52 -7.93 6.49 1.32
C THR A 52 -8.31 5.71 2.58
N THR A 53 -9.03 6.35 3.51
CA THR A 53 -9.47 5.69 4.76
C THR A 53 -10.51 4.61 4.47
N VAL A 54 -11.42 4.85 3.53
CA VAL A 54 -12.39 3.85 3.07
C VAL A 54 -11.70 2.68 2.40
N ALA A 55 -10.73 2.95 1.51
CA ALA A 55 -9.94 1.90 0.86
C ALA A 55 -9.18 1.06 1.91
N ASP A 56 -8.57 1.70 2.91
CA ASP A 56 -7.89 1.01 4.00
C ASP A 56 -8.85 0.12 4.80
N ALA A 57 -10.00 0.65 5.20
CA ALA A 57 -11.01 -0.10 5.96
C ALA A 57 -11.54 -1.31 5.17
N TYR A 58 -11.62 -1.20 3.84
CA TYR A 58 -12.06 -2.28 2.96
C TYR A 58 -11.00 -3.36 2.78
N LEU A 59 -9.75 -2.97 2.56
CA LEU A 59 -8.65 -3.89 2.24
C LEU A 59 -8.07 -4.59 3.49
N SER A 60 -7.97 -3.87 4.60
CA SER A 60 -7.28 -4.33 5.82
C SER A 60 -7.82 -5.66 6.37
N PRO A 61 -9.13 -5.95 6.39
CA PRO A 61 -9.63 -7.24 6.89
C PRO A 61 -9.16 -8.44 6.06
N ILE A 62 -9.07 -8.27 4.74
CA ILE A 62 -8.62 -9.35 3.84
C ILE A 62 -7.12 -9.57 4.03
N LEU A 63 -6.39 -8.47 4.03
CA LEU A 63 -4.94 -8.45 4.21
C LEU A 63 -4.53 -9.06 5.54
N ARG A 64 -5.20 -8.68 6.64
CA ARG A 64 -4.91 -9.18 7.98
C ARG A 64 -5.07 -10.69 8.06
N ARG A 65 -6.14 -11.24 7.52
CA ARG A 65 -6.32 -12.71 7.47
C ARG A 65 -5.20 -13.43 6.72
N TYR A 66 -4.70 -12.84 5.65
CA TYR A 66 -3.58 -13.38 4.89
C TYR A 66 -2.28 -13.33 5.72
N ILE A 67 -1.98 -12.18 6.32
CA ILE A 67 -0.79 -11.97 7.15
C ILE A 67 -0.81 -12.91 8.37
N ASP A 68 -1.95 -13.04 9.05
CA ASP A 68 -2.09 -13.91 10.22
C ASP A 68 -1.88 -15.39 9.86
N ARG A 69 -2.23 -15.80 8.62
CA ARG A 69 -1.92 -17.14 8.12
C ARG A 69 -0.42 -17.31 7.93
N LEU A 70 0.23 -16.39 7.23
CA LEU A 70 1.68 -16.43 7.03
C LEU A 70 2.44 -16.43 8.36
N ALA A 71 2.02 -15.58 9.30
CA ALA A 71 2.67 -15.50 10.62
C ALA A 71 2.57 -16.79 11.43
N ARG A 72 1.50 -17.57 11.25
CA ARG A 72 1.38 -18.89 11.91
C ARG A 72 2.27 -19.96 11.30
N ASP A 73 2.51 -19.86 9.98
CA ASP A 73 3.33 -20.83 9.25
C ASP A 73 4.86 -20.57 9.46
N ILE A 74 5.20 -19.39 9.97
CA ILE A 74 6.58 -19.01 10.26
C ILE A 74 6.92 -19.35 11.71
N ASP A 75 8.00 -20.12 11.91
CA ASP A 75 8.51 -20.44 13.24
C ASP A 75 9.14 -19.19 13.90
N GLN A 76 8.34 -18.48 14.69
CA GLN A 76 8.78 -17.29 15.42
C GLN A 76 9.68 -17.61 16.61
N SER A 77 9.74 -18.87 17.06
CA SER A 77 10.59 -19.29 18.20
C SER A 77 12.08 -19.07 17.91
N LYS A 78 12.46 -19.02 16.63
CA LYS A 78 13.84 -18.75 16.16
C LYS A 78 14.17 -17.28 15.99
N GLY A 79 13.31 -16.35 16.47
CA GLY A 79 13.52 -14.91 16.29
C GLY A 79 13.25 -14.41 14.86
N THR A 80 12.59 -15.21 14.03
CA THR A 80 12.22 -14.82 12.65
C THR A 80 11.22 -13.68 12.69
N LYS A 81 11.52 -12.59 11.95
CA LYS A 81 10.63 -11.41 11.82
C LYS A 81 9.96 -11.42 10.45
N LEU A 82 8.63 -11.29 10.46
CA LEU A 82 7.86 -11.09 9.23
C LEU A 82 7.76 -9.61 8.92
N GLN A 83 8.37 -9.18 7.84
CA GLN A 83 8.26 -7.82 7.30
C GLN A 83 7.61 -7.85 5.94
N LEU A 84 6.80 -6.84 5.64
CA LEU A 84 6.08 -6.70 4.39
C LEU A 84 6.52 -5.45 3.65
N MET A 85 6.61 -5.56 2.33
CA MET A 85 6.90 -4.43 1.46
C MET A 85 5.67 -3.53 1.37
N GLN A 86 5.89 -2.22 1.55
CA GLN A 86 4.87 -1.20 1.35
C GLN A 86 4.94 -0.62 -0.07
N SER A 87 3.86 0.00 -0.51
CA SER A 87 3.77 0.70 -1.80
C SER A 87 4.82 1.81 -1.99
N ASN A 88 5.35 2.35 -0.90
CA ASN A 88 6.40 3.37 -0.90
C ASN A 88 7.83 2.81 -1.06
N GLY A 89 7.98 1.48 -1.17
CA GLY A 89 9.26 0.79 -1.27
C GLY A 89 9.97 0.52 0.07
N GLY A 90 9.33 0.84 1.20
CA GLY A 90 9.83 0.51 2.54
C GLY A 90 9.34 -0.85 3.03
N LEU A 91 10.06 -1.41 4.01
CA LEU A 91 9.62 -2.59 4.75
C LEU A 91 9.02 -2.15 6.09
N THR A 92 7.93 -2.79 6.48
CA THR A 92 7.32 -2.61 7.80
C THR A 92 7.04 -3.95 8.47
N ASP A 93 6.94 -3.95 9.79
CA ASP A 93 6.52 -5.12 10.54
C ASP A 93 5.09 -5.53 10.13
N ALA A 94 4.86 -6.83 10.06
CA ALA A 94 3.56 -7.38 9.64
C ALA A 94 2.39 -6.89 10.50
N SER A 95 2.63 -6.60 11.78
CA SER A 95 1.60 -6.08 12.70
C SER A 95 1.16 -4.65 12.37
N LEU A 96 2.04 -3.86 11.75
CA LEU A 96 1.82 -2.44 11.40
C LEU A 96 1.35 -2.25 9.96
N PHE A 97 1.35 -3.32 9.14
CA PHE A 97 0.99 -3.25 7.74
C PHE A 97 -0.50 -3.00 7.54
N GLN A 98 -0.85 -1.96 6.80
CA GLN A 98 -2.23 -1.51 6.57
C GLN A 98 -2.67 -1.76 5.12
N GLY A 99 -3.99 -1.78 4.89
CA GLY A 99 -4.56 -2.01 3.56
C GLY A 99 -4.07 -1.01 2.50
N LYS A 100 -3.96 0.27 2.86
CA LYS A 100 -3.43 1.32 1.98
C LYS A 100 -1.99 1.06 1.51
N ASP A 101 -1.18 0.40 2.35
CA ASP A 101 0.24 0.14 2.07
C ASP A 101 0.45 -1.03 1.09
N ALA A 102 -0.58 -1.86 0.92
CA ALA A 102 -0.53 -3.07 0.09
C ALA A 102 -0.81 -2.82 -1.40
N ILE A 103 -1.39 -1.68 -1.77
CA ILE A 103 -2.07 -1.47 -3.06
C ILE A 103 -1.14 -1.73 -4.26
N LEU A 104 0.10 -1.24 -4.25
CA LEU A 104 1.13 -1.46 -5.28
C LEU A 104 2.42 -2.04 -4.67
N SER A 105 2.31 -2.79 -3.58
CA SER A 105 3.48 -3.29 -2.85
C SER A 105 4.27 -4.34 -3.63
N GLY A 106 3.62 -5.15 -4.45
CA GLY A 106 4.28 -6.13 -5.32
C GLY A 106 5.24 -5.48 -6.33
N PRO A 107 4.74 -4.63 -7.24
CA PRO A 107 5.58 -3.85 -8.14
C PRO A 107 6.66 -3.02 -7.41
N ALA A 108 6.32 -2.39 -6.27
CA ALA A 108 7.29 -1.65 -5.48
C ALA A 108 8.47 -2.54 -5.01
N GLY A 109 8.18 -3.77 -4.59
CA GLY A 109 9.20 -4.76 -4.23
C GLY A 109 10.10 -5.12 -5.41
N GLY A 110 9.52 -5.32 -6.59
CA GLY A 110 10.25 -5.57 -7.84
C GLY A 110 11.23 -4.45 -8.17
N ILE A 111 10.77 -3.19 -8.10
CA ILE A 111 11.61 -2.00 -8.35
C ILE A 111 12.75 -1.92 -7.34
N VAL A 112 12.47 -2.08 -6.05
CA VAL A 112 13.51 -2.04 -5.01
C VAL A 112 14.55 -3.13 -5.22
N GLY A 113 14.13 -4.34 -5.57
CA GLY A 113 15.01 -5.46 -5.87
C GLY A 113 15.89 -5.19 -7.10
N ALA A 114 15.28 -4.75 -8.21
CA ALA A 114 15.99 -4.41 -9.44
C ALA A 114 17.04 -3.31 -9.24
N VAL A 115 16.67 -2.22 -8.55
CA VAL A 115 17.59 -1.11 -8.25
C VAL A 115 18.75 -1.57 -7.36
N LYS A 116 18.49 -2.37 -6.31
CA LYS A 116 19.55 -2.90 -5.46
C LYS A 116 20.53 -3.77 -6.23
N THR A 117 20.03 -4.66 -7.09
CA THR A 117 20.86 -5.52 -7.94
C THR A 117 21.67 -4.69 -8.94
N ALA A 118 21.07 -3.71 -9.60
CA ALA A 118 21.75 -2.84 -10.53
C ALA A 118 22.87 -2.03 -9.86
N LYS A 119 22.64 -1.52 -8.65
CA LYS A 119 23.67 -0.81 -7.86
C LYS A 119 24.85 -1.72 -7.48
N GLN A 120 24.61 -2.97 -7.15
CA GLN A 120 25.67 -3.95 -6.92
C GLN A 120 26.52 -4.19 -8.18
N ALA A 121 25.90 -4.04 -9.36
CA ALA A 121 26.59 -4.14 -10.65
C ALA A 121 27.23 -2.81 -11.11
N GLY A 122 27.15 -1.73 -10.29
CA GLY A 122 27.77 -0.44 -10.58
C GLY A 122 26.90 0.55 -11.37
N PHE A 123 25.61 0.28 -11.55
CA PHE A 123 24.68 1.18 -12.26
C PHE A 123 23.94 2.09 -11.28
N GLU A 124 23.98 3.40 -11.53
CA GLU A 124 23.32 4.43 -10.70
C GLU A 124 21.99 4.92 -11.30
N ARG A 125 21.79 4.71 -12.59
CA ARG A 125 20.59 5.06 -13.36
C ARG A 125 19.97 3.80 -13.93
N VAL A 126 18.69 3.56 -13.65
CA VAL A 126 18.02 2.31 -14.00
C VAL A 126 16.60 2.60 -14.48
N ILE A 127 16.20 1.96 -15.55
CA ILE A 127 14.80 1.77 -15.91
C ILE A 127 14.47 0.31 -15.61
N THR A 128 13.50 0.08 -14.73
CA THR A 128 13.00 -1.26 -14.43
C THR A 128 11.91 -1.62 -15.44
N PHE A 129 11.84 -2.88 -15.81
CA PHE A 129 10.84 -3.40 -16.73
C PHE A 129 10.40 -4.79 -16.25
N ASP A 130 9.21 -4.89 -15.71
CA ASP A 130 8.63 -6.12 -15.19
C ASP A 130 7.41 -6.49 -16.02
N MET A 131 7.58 -7.44 -16.96
CA MET A 131 6.52 -7.92 -17.83
C MET A 131 5.95 -9.23 -17.31
N GLY A 132 4.71 -9.17 -16.83
CA GLY A 132 3.90 -10.34 -16.52
C GLY A 132 3.13 -10.90 -17.73
N GLY A 133 2.12 -11.73 -17.47
CA GLY A 133 1.27 -12.28 -18.53
C GLY A 133 0.31 -11.27 -19.16
N THR A 134 -0.14 -10.27 -18.40
CA THR A 134 -1.22 -9.33 -18.75
C THR A 134 -0.81 -7.86 -18.73
N SER A 135 0.20 -7.50 -17.94
CA SER A 135 0.66 -6.12 -17.77
C SER A 135 2.17 -6.04 -17.66
N THR A 136 2.68 -4.84 -17.89
CA THR A 136 4.09 -4.49 -17.72
C THR A 136 4.20 -3.28 -16.82
N ASP A 137 4.99 -3.41 -15.76
CA ASP A 137 5.30 -2.34 -14.82
C ASP A 137 6.68 -1.76 -15.13
N VAL A 138 6.73 -0.43 -15.30
CA VAL A 138 7.96 0.31 -15.62
C VAL A 138 8.17 1.40 -14.59
N ALA A 139 9.38 1.55 -14.08
CA ALA A 139 9.76 2.64 -13.23
C ALA A 139 11.17 3.13 -13.53
N HIS A 140 11.41 4.40 -13.20
CA HIS A 140 12.71 5.04 -13.34
C HIS A 140 13.36 5.23 -11.97
N TYR A 141 14.67 5.06 -11.92
CA TYR A 141 15.50 5.34 -10.76
C TYR A 141 16.76 6.11 -11.19
N GLU A 142 16.98 7.27 -10.56
CA GLU A 142 18.22 8.03 -10.67
C GLU A 142 18.59 8.56 -9.28
N ASN A 143 19.48 7.86 -8.58
CA ASN A 143 19.91 8.15 -7.20
C ASN A 143 18.80 8.19 -6.14
N ALA A 144 17.53 8.32 -6.52
CA ALA A 144 16.36 8.31 -5.66
C ALA A 144 15.18 7.61 -6.35
N TYR A 145 14.31 7.00 -5.56
CA TYR A 145 13.04 6.49 -6.05
C TYR A 145 12.08 7.64 -6.31
N GLU A 146 11.45 7.66 -7.47
CA GLU A 146 10.34 8.58 -7.75
C GLU A 146 9.12 8.16 -6.93
N ARG A 147 8.45 9.15 -6.32
CA ARG A 147 7.28 8.92 -5.46
C ARG A 147 6.15 9.86 -5.84
N VAL A 148 4.93 9.35 -5.67
CA VAL A 148 3.69 10.11 -5.78
C VAL A 148 2.90 10.00 -4.48
N PHE A 149 2.15 11.03 -4.15
CA PHE A 149 1.30 11.08 -2.96
C PHE A 149 -0.18 11.02 -3.29
N ASP A 150 -0.56 11.39 -4.51
CA ASP A 150 -1.92 11.31 -5.03
C ASP A 150 -1.91 10.39 -6.26
N THR A 151 -2.60 9.28 -6.18
CA THR A 151 -2.76 8.36 -7.31
C THR A 151 -4.20 7.87 -7.43
N VAL A 152 -4.56 7.34 -8.58
CA VAL A 152 -5.86 6.68 -8.80
C VAL A 152 -5.59 5.23 -9.17
N VAL A 153 -6.07 4.30 -8.35
CA VAL A 153 -5.95 2.87 -8.59
C VAL A 153 -7.35 2.27 -8.72
N ALA A 154 -7.64 1.63 -9.85
CA ALA A 154 -8.96 1.07 -10.15
C ALA A 154 -10.13 2.07 -9.94
N GLY A 155 -9.92 3.35 -10.29
CA GLY A 155 -10.91 4.42 -10.12
C GLY A 155 -11.02 5.00 -8.71
N VAL A 156 -10.29 4.47 -7.73
CA VAL A 156 -10.27 4.95 -6.35
C VAL A 156 -9.05 5.85 -6.14
N ARG A 157 -9.29 7.04 -5.60
CA ARG A 157 -8.21 7.96 -5.23
C ARG A 157 -7.52 7.48 -3.95
N ILE A 158 -6.20 7.37 -4.01
CA ILE A 158 -5.36 7.00 -2.88
C ILE A 158 -4.41 8.15 -2.58
N HIS A 159 -4.48 8.66 -1.37
CA HIS A 159 -3.66 9.75 -0.86
C HIS A 159 -2.66 9.20 0.18
N ALA A 160 -1.64 8.51 -0.34
CA ALA A 160 -0.58 7.87 0.43
C ALA A 160 0.72 7.87 -0.38
N PRO A 161 1.90 7.86 0.25
CA PRO A 161 3.16 7.78 -0.47
C PRO A 161 3.29 6.42 -1.17
N MET A 162 3.53 6.45 -2.49
CA MET A 162 3.77 5.27 -3.33
C MET A 162 4.95 5.51 -4.25
N LEU A 163 5.62 4.47 -4.69
CA LEU A 163 6.55 4.57 -5.82
C LEU A 163 5.78 4.94 -7.09
N LEU A 164 6.37 5.78 -7.93
CA LEU A 164 5.82 6.10 -9.23
C LEU A 164 6.04 4.90 -10.16
N ILE A 165 4.96 4.25 -10.53
CA ILE A 165 4.95 3.05 -11.35
C ILE A 165 4.05 3.31 -12.56
N HIS A 166 4.57 3.10 -13.75
CA HIS A 166 3.81 3.18 -14.99
C HIS A 166 3.42 1.77 -15.41
N THR A 167 2.13 1.46 -15.34
CA THR A 167 1.59 0.17 -15.73
C THR A 167 0.96 0.26 -17.11
N VAL A 168 1.40 -0.59 -18.02
CA VAL A 168 0.82 -0.73 -19.36
C VAL A 168 0.09 -2.07 -19.45
N ALA A 169 -1.12 -2.06 -20.01
CA ALA A 169 -1.93 -3.28 -20.20
C ALA A 169 -1.42 -4.10 -21.42
N ALA A 170 -0.15 -4.43 -21.42
CA ALA A 170 0.51 -5.28 -22.40
C ALA A 170 1.46 -6.22 -21.67
N GLY A 171 1.42 -7.50 -21.97
CA GLY A 171 2.21 -8.53 -21.33
C GLY A 171 2.51 -9.69 -22.27
N GLY A 172 3.09 -10.76 -21.77
CA GLY A 172 3.49 -11.94 -22.55
C GLY A 172 2.33 -12.63 -23.30
N GLY A 173 1.07 -12.39 -22.89
CA GLY A 173 -0.11 -12.87 -23.60
C GLY A 173 -0.64 -11.93 -24.69
N SER A 174 -0.05 -10.74 -24.89
CA SER A 174 -0.49 -9.76 -25.87
C SER A 174 -0.14 -10.18 -27.29
N ILE A 175 -1.10 -10.06 -28.20
CA ILE A 175 -0.89 -10.32 -29.64
C ILE A 175 -0.60 -9.01 -30.32
N CYS A 176 0.64 -8.81 -30.78
CA CYS A 176 1.04 -7.66 -31.55
C CYS A 176 0.55 -7.80 -33.01
N ARG A 177 -0.11 -6.78 -33.54
CA ARG A 177 -0.51 -6.68 -34.94
C ARG A 177 0.01 -5.35 -35.49
N PHE A 178 0.52 -5.40 -36.71
CA PHE A 178 0.84 -4.19 -37.49
C PHE A 178 -0.36 -3.86 -38.37
N GLU A 179 -0.87 -2.63 -38.25
CA GLU A 179 -1.94 -2.08 -39.10
C GLU A 179 -1.41 -0.97 -40.04
#